data_4d8d94dd81e01b51f8143f1633b67227
#
_entry.id   4d8d94dd81e01b51f8143f1633b67227
#
_cell.length_a   1.000
_cell.length_b   1.000
_cell.length_c   1.000
_cell.angle_alpha   90.00
_cell.angle_beta   90.00
_cell.angle_gamma   90.00
#
_symmetry.space_group_name_H-M   'P 1'
#
loop_
_entity.id
_entity.type
_entity.pdbx_description
1 polymer ?
#
loop_
_entity_poly.entity_id
_entity_poly.type
_entity_poly.pdbx_seq_one_letter_code
_entity_poly.pdbx_strand_id
1 'polypeptide(L)'
;KLKLYILLISILFVGFSCGDDGEDNVIEVPEADRTEQQVIDNDSLVGYLQTHYVNESILINNPSILFNDIEINELPEDGDLPDPNQNSLLIDLVETFTTTYFDVEYEYYVLKVNQGGSENSPNFSDKVRVSYEGTLMDNTVFDSSISPVDFDLTATIAGWGRVLPEFNNAEDFIINSDGTVTYNNPGIGIMFLPS
;
A
#
# COMPACT_ATOMS: atom_id res chain seq x y z
N LYS A 1 -43.61 -17.95 55.72
CA LYS A 1 -42.67 -19.08 55.45
C LYS A 1 -42.17 -19.10 54.02
N LEU A 2 -42.95 -18.65 53.06
CA LEU A 2 -42.53 -18.62 51.63
C LEU A 2 -41.43 -17.57 51.32
N LYS A 3 -41.45 -16.42 52.02
CA LYS A 3 -40.45 -15.35 51.84
C LYS A 3 -39.04 -15.73 52.32
N LEU A 4 -38.92 -16.66 53.28
CA LEU A 4 -37.63 -17.12 53.80
C LEU A 4 -36.93 -18.09 52.85
N TYR A 5 -37.68 -18.89 52.07
CA TYR A 5 -37.12 -19.80 51.08
C TYR A 5 -36.58 -19.06 49.83
N ILE A 6 -37.23 -17.95 49.46
CA ILE A 6 -36.76 -17.12 48.33
C ILE A 6 -35.43 -16.44 48.66
N LEU A 7 -35.20 -16.04 49.89
CA LEU A 7 -33.93 -15.46 50.34
C LEU A 7 -32.80 -16.49 50.38
N LEU A 8 -33.11 -17.74 50.72
CA LEU A 8 -32.12 -18.82 50.81
C LEU A 8 -31.70 -19.35 49.44
N ILE A 9 -32.56 -19.27 48.42
CA ILE A 9 -32.24 -19.62 47.01
C ILE A 9 -31.39 -18.53 46.34
N SER A 10 -31.52 -17.26 46.78
CA SER A 10 -30.74 -16.14 46.25
C SER A 10 -29.25 -16.18 46.66
N ILE A 11 -28.89 -16.90 47.73
CA ILE A 11 -27.50 -16.99 48.23
C ILE A 11 -26.71 -18.14 47.61
N LEU A 12 -27.39 -19.07 46.89
CA LEU A 12 -26.74 -20.24 46.31
C LEU A 12 -26.20 -20.03 44.88
N PHE A 13 -26.36 -18.81 44.33
CA PHE A 13 -25.90 -18.48 42.94
C PHE A 13 -24.65 -17.62 42.87
N VAL A 14 -23.93 -17.43 43.98
CA VAL A 14 -22.69 -16.61 44.00
C VAL A 14 -21.45 -17.48 44.22
N GLY A 15 -21.35 -18.60 43.56
CA GLY A 15 -20.24 -19.49 43.80
C GLY A 15 -19.81 -20.38 42.65
N PHE A 16 -19.87 -19.86 41.40
CA PHE A 16 -19.13 -20.46 40.27
C PHE A 16 -18.58 -19.35 39.38
N SER A 17 -17.62 -18.61 39.90
CA SER A 17 -16.62 -17.98 39.09
C SER A 17 -15.61 -19.09 38.78
N CYS A 18 -15.74 -19.76 37.64
CA CYS A 18 -14.66 -20.47 37.00
C CYS A 18 -13.59 -19.45 36.69
N GLY A 19 -12.55 -19.38 37.51
CA GLY A 19 -11.25 -18.93 37.08
C GLY A 19 -10.73 -19.98 36.16
N ASP A 20 -10.84 -19.75 34.87
CA ASP A 20 -10.06 -20.43 33.85
C ASP A 20 -8.73 -19.66 33.79
N ASP A 21 -7.81 -20.06 34.66
CA ASP A 21 -6.39 -19.72 34.56
C ASP A 21 -5.79 -20.57 33.42
N GLY A 22 -6.38 -20.44 32.22
CA GLY A 22 -5.71 -20.75 30.99
C GLY A 22 -4.62 -19.71 30.82
N GLU A 23 -3.38 -20.06 31.16
CA GLU A 23 -2.21 -19.37 30.60
C GLU A 23 -2.33 -19.51 29.09
N ASP A 24 -3.00 -18.57 28.43
CA ASP A 24 -2.79 -18.34 27.03
C ASP A 24 -1.30 -18.01 26.89
N ASN A 25 -0.52 -19.02 26.52
CA ASN A 25 0.83 -18.82 26.01
C ASN A 25 0.69 -18.00 24.75
N VAL A 26 0.47 -16.69 24.88
CA VAL A 26 0.68 -15.72 23.82
C VAL A 26 2.18 -15.85 23.51
N ILE A 27 2.49 -16.53 22.44
CA ILE A 27 3.85 -16.52 21.88
C ILE A 27 4.05 -15.08 21.44
N GLU A 28 4.65 -14.25 22.32
CA GLU A 28 5.15 -12.94 21.91
C GLU A 28 6.21 -13.21 20.84
N VAL A 29 5.83 -13.03 19.58
CA VAL A 29 6.80 -12.96 18.49
C VAL A 29 7.60 -11.68 18.75
N PRO A 30 8.92 -11.77 19.02
CA PRO A 30 9.72 -10.57 19.24
C PRO A 30 9.56 -9.63 18.04
N GLU A 31 9.27 -8.38 18.29
CA GLU A 31 9.26 -7.36 17.24
C GLU A 31 10.66 -7.34 16.61
N ALA A 32 10.76 -7.50 15.29
CA ALA A 32 12.03 -7.46 14.59
C ALA A 32 12.71 -6.12 14.84
N ASP A 33 14.05 -6.13 14.99
CA ASP A 33 14.81 -4.89 15.05
C ASP A 33 14.62 -4.15 13.72
N ARG A 34 14.10 -2.92 13.79
CA ARG A 34 13.79 -2.12 12.59
C ARG A 34 15.02 -1.88 11.74
N THR A 35 16.20 -1.76 12.34
CA THR A 35 17.46 -1.53 11.63
C THR A 35 17.88 -2.76 10.83
N GLU A 36 17.67 -3.96 11.37
CA GLU A 36 17.95 -5.21 10.67
C GLU A 36 16.88 -5.48 9.61
N GLN A 37 15.60 -5.26 9.96
CA GLN A 37 14.49 -5.52 9.06
C GLN A 37 14.55 -4.64 7.82
N GLN A 38 14.83 -3.34 7.96
CA GLN A 38 14.91 -2.43 6.81
C GLN A 38 15.97 -2.84 5.79
N VAL A 39 17.09 -3.45 6.22
CA VAL A 39 18.11 -3.96 5.29
C VAL A 39 17.57 -5.14 4.49
N ILE A 40 16.89 -6.06 5.16
CA ILE A 40 16.27 -7.23 4.51
C ILE A 40 15.18 -6.81 3.52
N ASP A 41 14.35 -5.84 3.93
CA ASP A 41 13.29 -5.31 3.08
C ASP A 41 13.85 -4.61 1.85
N ASN A 42 14.88 -3.80 2.04
CA ASN A 42 15.52 -3.09 0.93
C ASN A 42 16.19 -4.06 -0.04
N ASP A 43 16.93 -5.05 0.45
CA ASP A 43 17.54 -6.08 -0.39
C ASP A 43 16.46 -6.85 -1.20
N SER A 44 15.32 -7.12 -0.58
CA SER A 44 14.18 -7.77 -1.22
C SER A 44 13.55 -6.91 -2.30
N LEU A 45 13.32 -5.61 -2.02
CA LEU A 45 12.80 -4.65 -2.99
C LEU A 45 13.74 -4.47 -4.19
N VAL A 46 15.03 -4.29 -3.94
CA VAL A 46 16.04 -4.16 -5.00
C VAL A 46 16.09 -5.44 -5.84
N GLY A 47 16.07 -6.61 -5.20
CA GLY A 47 16.00 -7.89 -5.90
C GLY A 47 14.78 -8.00 -6.81
N TYR A 48 13.60 -7.60 -6.33
CA TYR A 48 12.38 -7.53 -7.12
C TYR A 48 12.52 -6.58 -8.32
N LEU A 49 13.00 -5.35 -8.08
CA LEU A 49 13.18 -4.35 -9.13
C LEU A 49 14.18 -4.79 -10.20
N GLN A 50 15.19 -5.58 -9.85
CA GLN A 50 16.19 -6.11 -10.79
C GLN A 50 15.72 -7.31 -11.61
N THR A 51 14.71 -8.02 -11.12
CA THR A 51 14.19 -9.25 -11.75
C THR A 51 12.83 -9.08 -12.40
N HIS A 52 12.25 -7.87 -12.33
CA HIS A 52 10.95 -7.58 -12.95
C HIS A 52 11.04 -6.42 -13.92
N TYR A 53 10.19 -6.46 -14.93
CA TYR A 53 10.13 -5.48 -16.01
C TYR A 53 8.71 -5.08 -16.36
N VAL A 54 8.58 -3.97 -17.07
CA VAL A 54 7.33 -3.46 -17.63
C VAL A 54 7.49 -3.09 -19.09
N ASN A 55 6.38 -3.02 -19.82
CA ASN A 55 6.36 -2.44 -21.15
C ASN A 55 6.41 -0.91 -21.05
N GLU A 56 7.62 -0.35 -21.04
CA GLU A 56 7.86 1.09 -20.91
C GLU A 56 7.16 1.88 -22.02
N SER A 57 7.17 1.36 -23.26
CA SER A 57 6.64 2.05 -24.44
C SER A 57 5.13 2.32 -24.36
N ILE A 58 4.40 1.49 -23.62
CA ILE A 58 2.95 1.65 -23.40
C ILE A 58 2.67 2.42 -22.11
N LEU A 59 3.50 2.19 -21.09
CA LEU A 59 3.24 2.61 -19.72
C LEU A 59 3.61 4.07 -19.46
N ILE A 60 4.84 4.47 -19.83
CA ILE A 60 5.40 5.76 -19.40
C ILE A 60 4.84 6.93 -20.22
N ASN A 61 4.49 8.03 -19.49
CA ASN A 61 3.86 9.23 -20.05
C ASN A 61 2.53 8.96 -20.78
N ASN A 62 1.79 7.95 -20.30
CA ASN A 62 0.47 7.61 -20.82
C ASN A 62 -0.63 8.00 -19.82
N PRO A 63 -1.23 9.21 -19.93
CA PRO A 63 -2.26 9.68 -19.01
C PRO A 63 -3.60 8.94 -19.16
N SER A 64 -3.73 8.15 -20.21
CA SER A 64 -4.94 7.38 -20.52
C SER A 64 -4.82 5.90 -20.13
N ILE A 65 -3.69 5.49 -19.54
CA ILE A 65 -3.52 4.11 -19.12
C ILE A 65 -4.52 3.77 -18.03
N LEU A 66 -5.09 2.60 -18.13
CA LEU A 66 -5.97 2.08 -17.09
C LEU A 66 -5.14 1.25 -16.11
N PHE A 67 -5.58 1.22 -14.88
CA PHE A 67 -4.94 0.46 -13.81
C PHE A 67 -4.69 -1.02 -14.21
N ASN A 68 -5.66 -1.67 -14.87
CA ASN A 68 -5.55 -3.05 -15.34
C ASN A 68 -4.59 -3.24 -16.53
N ASP A 69 -4.09 -2.15 -17.12
CA ASP A 69 -3.13 -2.21 -18.22
C ASP A 69 -1.67 -2.14 -17.71
N ILE A 70 -1.50 -1.97 -16.40
CA ILE A 70 -0.19 -1.96 -15.75
C ILE A 70 0.20 -3.40 -15.42
N GLU A 71 1.05 -3.99 -16.25
CA GLU A 71 1.53 -5.35 -16.07
C GLU A 71 3.01 -5.34 -15.70
N ILE A 72 3.32 -5.88 -14.51
CA ILE A 72 4.69 -6.16 -14.08
C ILE A 72 4.95 -7.64 -14.33
N ASN A 73 6.02 -7.94 -15.06
CA ASN A 73 6.40 -9.28 -15.44
C ASN A 73 7.76 -9.65 -14.83
N GLU A 74 7.93 -10.91 -14.43
CA GLU A 74 9.21 -11.45 -13.99
C GLU A 74 10.06 -11.80 -15.22
N LEU A 75 11.38 -11.61 -15.12
CA LEU A 75 12.33 -12.02 -16.17
C LEU A 75 12.23 -13.54 -16.39
N PRO A 76 12.40 -13.99 -17.64
CA PRO A 76 12.57 -15.42 -17.95
C PRO A 76 13.74 -16.05 -17.19
N GLU A 77 13.76 -17.38 -17.11
CA GLU A 77 14.81 -18.15 -16.41
C GLU A 77 16.23 -17.89 -16.93
N ASP A 78 16.39 -17.49 -18.21
CA ASP A 78 17.69 -17.13 -18.80
C ASP A 78 18.18 -15.73 -18.36
N GLY A 79 17.31 -14.95 -17.70
CA GLY A 79 17.61 -13.62 -17.21
C GLY A 79 17.65 -12.52 -18.27
N ASP A 80 17.34 -12.85 -19.52
CA ASP A 80 17.35 -11.89 -20.62
C ASP A 80 16.04 -11.10 -20.66
N LEU A 81 16.15 -9.76 -20.79
CA LEU A 81 15.00 -8.89 -20.93
C LEU A 81 14.31 -9.11 -22.30
N PRO A 82 13.03 -9.55 -22.32
CA PRO A 82 12.29 -9.70 -23.56
C PRO A 82 12.09 -8.36 -24.26
N ASP A 83 12.31 -8.32 -25.57
CA ASP A 83 12.14 -7.13 -26.41
C ASP A 83 12.66 -5.82 -25.78
N PRO A 84 13.99 -5.62 -25.65
CA PRO A 84 14.57 -4.47 -24.96
C PRO A 84 14.27 -3.10 -25.60
N ASN A 85 13.62 -3.08 -26.77
CA ASN A 85 13.17 -1.83 -27.39
C ASN A 85 11.81 -1.36 -26.88
N GLN A 86 11.06 -2.23 -26.18
CA GLN A 86 9.74 -1.94 -25.65
C GLN A 86 9.68 -2.07 -24.13
N ASN A 87 10.49 -2.96 -23.57
CA ASN A 87 10.50 -3.28 -22.15
C ASN A 87 11.75 -2.72 -21.46
N SER A 88 11.59 -2.36 -20.20
CA SER A 88 12.67 -1.93 -19.31
C SER A 88 12.53 -2.58 -17.93
N LEU A 89 13.66 -2.86 -17.29
CA LEU A 89 13.66 -3.32 -15.91
C LEU A 89 13.09 -2.24 -14.99
N LEU A 90 12.40 -2.64 -13.93
CA LEU A 90 11.87 -1.69 -12.96
C LEU A 90 12.98 -0.86 -12.32
N ILE A 91 14.13 -1.46 -12.05
CA ILE A 91 15.27 -0.78 -11.42
C ILE A 91 15.79 0.40 -12.26
N ASP A 92 15.64 0.35 -13.57
CA ASP A 92 16.10 1.41 -14.49
C ASP A 92 15.08 2.56 -14.62
N LEU A 93 13.85 2.35 -14.17
CA LEU A 93 12.74 3.29 -14.32
C LEU A 93 12.32 3.97 -13.01
N VAL A 94 12.62 3.37 -11.86
CA VAL A 94 12.20 3.91 -10.58
C VAL A 94 13.09 5.06 -10.11
N GLU A 95 12.49 6.02 -9.41
CA GLU A 95 13.20 7.01 -8.62
C GLU A 95 13.37 6.48 -7.19
N THR A 96 14.58 6.64 -6.63
CA THR A 96 14.88 6.24 -5.25
C THR A 96 14.71 7.42 -4.31
N PHE A 97 14.01 7.21 -3.21
CA PHE A 97 13.80 8.17 -2.14
C PHE A 97 14.26 7.61 -0.81
N THR A 98 14.64 8.48 0.10
CA THR A 98 14.98 8.13 1.47
C THR A 98 14.09 8.85 2.47
N THR A 99 13.79 8.21 3.59
CA THR A 99 13.05 8.82 4.69
C THR A 99 13.49 8.24 6.02
N THR A 100 13.47 9.07 7.07
CA THR A 100 13.69 8.59 8.44
C THR A 100 12.32 8.33 9.10
N TYR A 101 12.17 7.15 9.68
CA TYR A 101 11.00 6.76 10.44
C TYR A 101 11.42 5.99 11.69
N PHE A 102 11.02 6.44 12.88
CA PHE A 102 11.48 5.93 14.17
C PHE A 102 13.01 5.78 14.27
N ASP A 103 13.74 6.84 13.91
CA ASP A 103 15.20 6.94 13.94
C ASP A 103 15.95 5.95 13.03
N VAL A 104 15.24 5.25 12.13
CA VAL A 104 15.81 4.37 11.10
C VAL A 104 15.59 5.00 9.73
N GLU A 105 16.65 4.97 8.90
CA GLU A 105 16.56 5.42 7.51
C GLU A 105 16.05 4.29 6.63
N TYR A 106 15.04 4.57 5.81
CA TYR A 106 14.43 3.67 4.85
C TYR A 106 14.59 4.20 3.44
N GLU A 107 14.87 3.30 2.50
CA GLU A 107 14.72 3.58 1.08
C GLU A 107 13.37 3.06 0.60
N TYR A 108 12.78 3.78 -0.36
CA TYR A 108 11.59 3.37 -1.09
C TYR A 108 11.69 3.84 -2.53
N TYR A 109 10.96 3.19 -3.41
CA TYR A 109 11.10 3.40 -4.84
C TYR A 109 9.75 3.77 -5.45
N VAL A 110 9.78 4.67 -6.44
CA VAL A 110 8.57 5.16 -7.11
C VAL A 110 8.76 5.09 -8.62
N LEU A 111 7.89 4.33 -9.29
CA LEU A 111 7.76 4.38 -10.73
C LEU A 111 6.70 5.40 -11.09
N LYS A 112 7.09 6.51 -11.72
CA LYS A 112 6.17 7.53 -12.23
C LYS A 112 5.70 7.14 -13.61
N VAL A 113 4.48 6.64 -13.72
CA VAL A 113 3.83 6.30 -15.00
C VAL A 113 3.34 7.55 -15.69
N ASN A 114 2.69 8.44 -14.95
CA ASN A 114 2.26 9.75 -15.40
C ASN A 114 2.33 10.75 -14.25
N GLN A 115 2.92 11.91 -14.49
CA GLN A 115 3.13 12.93 -13.45
C GLN A 115 1.83 13.57 -12.93
N GLY A 116 0.80 13.64 -13.76
CA GLY A 116 -0.39 14.47 -13.52
C GLY A 116 -0.31 15.83 -14.20
N GLY A 117 -1.47 16.33 -14.67
CA GLY A 117 -1.53 17.50 -15.55
C GLY A 117 -1.67 18.84 -14.85
N SER A 118 -1.98 18.86 -13.56
CA SER A 118 -2.07 20.09 -12.76
C SER A 118 -0.68 20.65 -12.44
N GLU A 119 -0.60 21.93 -12.12
CA GLU A 119 0.60 22.58 -11.57
C GLU A 119 0.74 22.32 -10.05
N ASN A 120 -0.27 21.74 -9.40
CA ASN A 120 -0.32 21.53 -7.96
C ASN A 120 -0.20 20.06 -7.62
N SER A 121 0.59 19.76 -6.60
CA SER A 121 0.66 18.45 -5.93
C SER A 121 -0.02 18.49 -4.57
N PRO A 122 -0.50 17.36 -4.05
CA PRO A 122 -1.01 17.31 -2.67
C PRO A 122 0.12 17.48 -1.67
N ASN A 123 -0.20 17.99 -0.48
CA ASN A 123 0.67 17.97 0.66
C ASN A 123 0.38 16.73 1.52
N PHE A 124 1.33 16.33 2.38
CA PHE A 124 1.19 15.18 3.28
C PHE A 124 -0.03 15.25 4.23
N SER A 125 -0.64 16.42 4.39
CA SER A 125 -1.80 16.65 5.26
C SER A 125 -3.11 16.83 4.50
N ASP A 126 -3.09 16.65 3.19
CA ASP A 126 -4.26 16.85 2.36
C ASP A 126 -5.17 15.61 2.33
N LYS A 127 -6.39 15.81 1.85
CA LYS A 127 -7.27 14.73 1.43
C LYS A 127 -7.15 14.54 -0.07
N VAL A 128 -6.98 13.31 -0.47
CA VAL A 128 -6.83 12.92 -1.88
C VAL A 128 -7.90 11.92 -2.26
N ARG A 129 -8.25 11.87 -3.53
CA ARG A 129 -9.13 10.85 -4.10
C ARG A 129 -8.33 9.98 -5.05
N VAL A 130 -8.28 8.69 -4.76
CA VAL A 130 -7.44 7.73 -5.48
C VAL A 130 -8.18 6.42 -5.74
N SER A 131 -7.83 5.74 -6.84
CA SER A 131 -8.03 4.31 -7.03
C SER A 131 -6.69 3.64 -6.83
N TYR A 132 -6.66 2.45 -6.22
CA TYR A 132 -5.40 1.78 -5.90
C TYR A 132 -5.57 0.26 -5.80
N GLU A 133 -4.44 -0.43 -5.89
CA GLU A 133 -4.29 -1.83 -5.49
C GLU A 133 -2.94 -1.98 -4.77
N GLY A 134 -2.98 -2.62 -3.61
CA GLY A 134 -1.80 -3.01 -2.86
C GLY A 134 -1.57 -4.51 -2.98
N THR A 135 -0.36 -4.89 -3.40
CA THR A 135 0.05 -6.28 -3.54
C THR A 135 1.29 -6.56 -2.71
N LEU A 136 1.43 -7.80 -2.27
CA LEU A 136 2.72 -8.33 -1.81
C LEU A 136 3.60 -8.67 -3.02
N MET A 137 4.87 -8.99 -2.78
CA MET A 137 5.83 -9.33 -3.85
C MET A 137 5.47 -10.62 -4.61
N ASP A 138 4.62 -11.47 -4.03
CA ASP A 138 4.07 -12.67 -4.68
C ASP A 138 2.76 -12.41 -5.45
N ASN A 139 2.44 -11.14 -5.70
CA ASN A 139 1.22 -10.65 -6.33
C ASN A 139 -0.07 -10.93 -5.55
N THR A 140 0.01 -11.32 -4.27
CA THR A 140 -1.18 -11.42 -3.41
C THR A 140 -1.71 -10.03 -3.11
N VAL A 141 -2.95 -9.75 -3.56
CA VAL A 141 -3.65 -8.48 -3.26
C VAL A 141 -4.06 -8.48 -1.80
N PHE A 142 -3.60 -7.49 -1.03
CA PHE A 142 -4.00 -7.33 0.37
C PHE A 142 -5.05 -6.23 0.58
N ASP A 143 -5.12 -5.24 -0.33
CA ASP A 143 -6.12 -4.18 -0.30
C ASP A 143 -6.28 -3.53 -1.66
N SER A 144 -7.48 -3.12 -2.04
CA SER A 144 -7.71 -2.45 -3.32
C SER A 144 -9.01 -1.66 -3.36
N SER A 145 -9.04 -0.61 -4.17
CA SER A 145 -10.26 0.07 -4.56
C SER A 145 -10.18 0.57 -6.00
N ILE A 146 -10.91 -0.09 -6.90
CA ILE A 146 -11.03 0.32 -8.30
C ILE A 146 -11.86 1.60 -8.41
N SER A 147 -12.91 1.72 -7.60
CA SER A 147 -13.68 2.97 -7.49
C SER A 147 -12.91 3.97 -6.64
N PRO A 148 -12.78 5.25 -7.08
CA PRO A 148 -12.03 6.22 -6.31
C PRO A 148 -12.56 6.43 -4.90
N VAL A 149 -11.67 6.40 -3.91
CA VAL A 149 -11.95 6.62 -2.49
C VAL A 149 -11.19 7.83 -1.97
N ASP A 150 -11.73 8.46 -0.93
CA ASP A 150 -11.11 9.62 -0.30
C ASP A 150 -10.22 9.16 0.86
N PHE A 151 -8.95 9.53 0.80
CA PHE A 151 -7.97 9.32 1.87
C PHE A 151 -7.58 10.66 2.51
N ASP A 152 -7.55 10.67 3.83
CA ASP A 152 -6.84 11.67 4.61
C ASP A 152 -5.41 11.17 4.79
N LEU A 153 -4.44 11.83 4.18
CA LEU A 153 -3.04 11.35 4.18
C LEU A 153 -2.42 11.27 5.57
N THR A 154 -2.97 12.01 6.53
CA THR A 154 -2.54 11.92 7.93
C THR A 154 -3.05 10.65 8.64
N ALA A 155 -4.02 9.96 8.07
CA ALA A 155 -4.66 8.77 8.63
C ALA A 155 -4.34 7.49 7.84
N THR A 156 -3.42 7.56 6.87
CA THR A 156 -2.95 6.41 6.08
C THR A 156 -1.58 5.92 6.57
N ILE A 157 -1.09 4.82 6.00
CA ILE A 157 0.31 4.41 6.20
C ILE A 157 1.26 5.50 5.71
N ALA A 158 2.43 5.60 6.32
CA ALA A 158 3.39 6.67 6.08
C ALA A 158 3.80 6.82 4.61
N GLY A 159 3.81 5.73 3.83
CA GLY A 159 4.15 5.74 2.42
C GLY A 159 3.25 6.63 1.58
N TRP A 160 1.93 6.65 1.81
CA TRP A 160 0.99 7.50 1.07
C TRP A 160 1.33 8.99 1.20
N GLY A 161 1.55 9.46 2.43
CA GLY A 161 1.88 10.86 2.70
C GLY A 161 3.25 11.30 2.16
N ARG A 162 4.14 10.34 1.84
CA ARG A 162 5.45 10.61 1.25
C ARG A 162 5.45 10.54 -0.27
N VAL A 163 4.73 9.58 -0.84
CA VAL A 163 4.75 9.31 -2.28
C VAL A 163 3.78 10.22 -3.05
N LEU A 164 2.57 10.45 -2.55
CA LEU A 164 1.58 11.23 -3.31
C LEU A 164 2.01 12.69 -3.57
N PRO A 165 2.75 13.39 -2.69
CA PRO A 165 3.32 14.70 -2.99
C PRO A 165 4.27 14.75 -4.19
N GLU A 166 4.82 13.61 -4.61
CA GLU A 166 5.69 13.49 -5.79
C GLU A 166 4.92 13.54 -7.12
N PHE A 167 3.59 13.46 -7.05
CA PHE A 167 2.71 13.53 -8.21
C PHE A 167 1.91 14.83 -8.20
N ASN A 168 1.57 15.30 -9.40
CA ASN A 168 0.61 16.39 -9.54
C ASN A 168 -0.83 15.83 -9.50
N ASN A 169 -1.76 16.68 -9.14
CA ASN A 169 -3.18 16.39 -9.28
C ASN A 169 -3.57 16.19 -10.75
N ALA A 170 -4.76 15.63 -10.99
CA ALA A 170 -5.37 15.67 -12.31
C ALA A 170 -5.52 17.11 -12.79
N GLU A 171 -5.46 17.33 -14.10
CA GLU A 171 -5.65 18.65 -14.71
C GLU A 171 -7.06 19.18 -14.46
N ASP A 172 -8.06 18.32 -14.65
CA ASP A 172 -9.46 18.59 -14.35
C ASP A 172 -10.25 17.28 -14.15
N PHE A 173 -11.56 17.39 -13.97
CA PHE A 173 -12.44 16.22 -13.88
C PHE A 173 -13.82 16.51 -14.46
N ILE A 174 -14.51 15.45 -14.89
CA ILE A 174 -15.89 15.50 -15.39
C ILE A 174 -16.76 14.62 -14.49
N ILE A 175 -17.90 15.16 -14.05
CA ILE A 175 -18.94 14.38 -13.41
C ILE A 175 -19.86 13.84 -14.50
N ASN A 176 -19.88 12.52 -14.63
CA ASN A 176 -20.69 11.81 -15.61
C ASN A 176 -22.19 11.83 -15.21
N SER A 177 -23.06 11.53 -16.16
CA SER A 177 -24.52 11.49 -15.93
C SER A 177 -24.98 10.44 -14.92
N ASP A 178 -24.16 9.41 -14.69
CA ASP A 178 -24.39 8.34 -13.71
C ASP A 178 -23.81 8.65 -12.32
N GLY A 179 -23.20 9.86 -12.15
CA GLY A 179 -22.58 10.33 -10.92
C GLY A 179 -21.14 9.87 -10.72
N THR A 180 -20.57 9.08 -11.62
CA THR A 180 -19.13 8.75 -11.60
C THR A 180 -18.28 9.95 -12.00
N VAL A 181 -17.00 9.91 -11.65
CA VAL A 181 -16.04 10.98 -11.98
C VAL A 181 -14.97 10.42 -12.89
N THR A 182 -14.71 11.11 -13.99
CA THR A 182 -13.58 10.87 -14.89
C THR A 182 -12.56 11.97 -14.69
N TYR A 183 -11.31 11.58 -14.38
CA TYR A 183 -10.20 12.51 -14.23
C TYR A 183 -9.44 12.63 -15.54
N ASN A 184 -9.08 13.86 -15.90
CA ASN A 184 -8.24 14.14 -17.05
C ASN A 184 -6.79 14.28 -16.61
N ASN A 185 -5.89 13.55 -17.26
CA ASN A 185 -4.46 13.55 -17.01
C ASN A 185 -4.11 13.43 -15.50
N PRO A 186 -4.55 12.35 -14.80
CA PRO A 186 -4.26 12.15 -13.38
C PRO A 186 -2.80 11.73 -13.16
N GLY A 187 -2.28 11.98 -11.96
CA GLY A 187 -1.04 11.35 -11.51
C GLY A 187 -1.22 9.83 -11.39
N ILE A 188 -0.29 9.05 -11.95
CA ILE A 188 -0.32 7.58 -11.95
C ILE A 188 1.07 7.07 -11.62
N GLY A 189 1.17 6.14 -10.69
CA GLY A 189 2.46 5.54 -10.35
C GLY A 189 2.35 4.28 -9.51
N ILE A 190 3.50 3.66 -9.31
CA ILE A 190 3.65 2.49 -8.46
C ILE A 190 4.67 2.83 -7.38
N MET A 191 4.36 2.52 -6.13
CA MET A 191 5.26 2.69 -5.01
C MET A 191 5.68 1.33 -4.46
N PHE A 192 6.98 1.16 -4.28
CA PHE A 192 7.59 -0.01 -3.68
C PHE A 192 8.09 0.39 -2.29
N LEU A 193 7.43 -0.14 -1.26
CA LEU A 193 7.61 0.28 0.13
C LEU A 193 8.18 -0.88 0.95
N PRO A 194 9.12 -0.61 1.87
CA PRO A 194 9.53 -1.59 2.88
C PRO A 194 8.37 -1.91 3.83
N SER A 195 8.39 -3.08 4.47
CA SER A 195 7.37 -3.56 5.40
C SER A 195 7.40 -2.86 6.78
#